data_22a0b3f1b168d8bb0c00953480a80de9
#
_entry.id   22a0b3f1b168d8bb0c00953480a80de9
#
_cell.length_a   1.000
_cell.length_b   1.000
_cell.length_c   1.000
_cell.angle_alpha   90.00
_cell.angle_beta   90.00
_cell.angle_gamma   90.00
#
_symmetry.space_group_name_H-M   'P 1'
#
loop_
_entity.id
_entity.type
_entity.pdbx_description
1 polymer ?
#
loop_
_entity_poly.entity_id
_entity_poly.type
_entity_poly.pdbx_seq_one_letter_code
_entity_poly.pdbx_strand_id
1 'polypeptide(L)'
;MASHVTYAYIRQNPDIREYIRRADMSLAAIGYTEHSFAHVEKAAHNAAMILETLNYPPRQVELAKIAGFLHDIGNVINRNDHAQSGAVMAFRLLDRLEMPVDEICSIISAIGNHDEG
;
A
#
# COMPACT_ATOMS: atom_id res chain seq x y z
N MET A 1 3.34 -25.01 -0.51
CA MET A 1 4.41 -24.01 -0.51
C MET A 1 3.80 -22.62 -0.52
N ALA A 2 4.13 -21.83 0.46
CA ALA A 2 3.59 -20.48 0.54
C ALA A 2 4.08 -19.67 -0.66
N SER A 3 3.19 -19.05 -1.38
CA SER A 3 3.59 -18.17 -2.46
C SER A 3 4.24 -16.93 -1.85
N HIS A 4 5.33 -16.50 -2.44
CA HIS A 4 6.06 -15.35 -1.98
C HIS A 4 5.52 -14.12 -2.71
N VAL A 5 4.69 -13.35 -2.01
CA VAL A 5 4.10 -12.15 -2.60
C VAL A 5 5.15 -11.04 -2.64
N THR A 6 5.48 -10.59 -3.84
CA THR A 6 6.52 -9.58 -4.04
C THR A 6 5.91 -8.22 -4.37
N TYR A 7 6.70 -7.18 -4.17
CA TYR A 7 6.30 -5.84 -4.60
C TYR A 7 6.03 -5.80 -6.11
N ALA A 8 6.87 -6.48 -6.91
CA ALA A 8 6.67 -6.52 -8.35
C ALA A 8 5.32 -7.12 -8.73
N TYR A 9 4.92 -8.19 -8.03
CA TYR A 9 3.62 -8.81 -8.26
C TYR A 9 2.48 -7.85 -7.90
N ILE A 10 2.57 -7.21 -6.74
CA ILE A 10 1.56 -6.24 -6.27
C ILE A 10 1.44 -5.09 -7.27
N ARG A 11 2.58 -4.55 -7.69
CA ARG A 11 2.63 -3.40 -8.57
C ARG A 11 1.94 -3.66 -9.92
N GLN A 12 1.99 -4.90 -10.38
CA GLN A 12 1.44 -5.27 -11.69
C GLN A 12 0.04 -5.91 -11.61
N ASN A 13 -0.47 -6.16 -10.41
CA ASN A 13 -1.76 -6.82 -10.26
C ASN A 13 -2.88 -5.93 -10.79
N PRO A 14 -3.68 -6.41 -11.77
CA PRO A 14 -4.70 -5.58 -12.41
C PRO A 14 -5.77 -5.07 -11.46
N ASP A 15 -6.18 -5.86 -10.49
CA ASP A 15 -7.21 -5.46 -9.53
C ASP A 15 -6.69 -4.35 -8.61
N ILE A 16 -5.46 -4.50 -8.14
CA ILE A 16 -4.84 -3.49 -7.28
C ILE A 16 -4.66 -2.18 -8.05
N ARG A 17 -4.20 -2.27 -9.30
CA ARG A 17 -4.04 -1.09 -10.13
C ARG A 17 -5.37 -0.37 -10.37
N GLU A 18 -6.45 -1.14 -10.54
CA GLU A 18 -7.77 -0.55 -10.73
C GLU A 18 -8.26 0.16 -9.46
N TYR A 19 -8.03 -0.43 -8.28
CA TYR A 19 -8.39 0.24 -7.03
C TYR A 19 -7.60 1.53 -6.85
N ILE A 20 -6.32 1.53 -7.17
CA ILE A 20 -5.50 2.74 -7.07
C ILE A 20 -6.00 3.80 -8.04
N ARG A 21 -6.34 3.41 -9.27
CA ARG A 21 -6.86 4.33 -10.27
C ARG A 21 -8.17 4.96 -9.80
N ARG A 22 -9.05 4.15 -9.20
CA ARG A 22 -10.33 4.65 -8.69
C ARG A 22 -10.15 5.56 -7.48
N ALA A 23 -9.18 5.25 -6.62
CA ALA A 23 -8.85 6.13 -5.51
C ALA A 23 -8.37 7.49 -6.01
N ASP A 24 -7.56 7.48 -7.06
CA ASP A 24 -7.07 8.70 -7.69
C ASP A 24 -8.22 9.53 -8.27
N MET A 25 -9.16 8.87 -8.95
CA MET A 25 -10.34 9.54 -9.50
C MET A 25 -11.21 10.16 -8.40
N SER A 26 -11.37 9.45 -7.27
CA SER A 26 -12.13 9.97 -6.14
C SER A 26 -11.50 11.23 -5.56
N LEU A 27 -10.17 11.24 -5.45
CA LEU A 27 -9.45 12.42 -4.95
C LEU A 27 -9.53 13.57 -5.93
N ALA A 28 -9.40 13.30 -7.22
CA ALA A 28 -9.50 14.34 -8.24
C ALA A 28 -10.88 15.01 -8.20
N ALA A 29 -11.93 14.24 -7.94
CA ALA A 29 -13.30 14.76 -7.88
C ALA A 29 -13.49 15.77 -6.75
N ILE A 30 -12.67 15.72 -5.70
CA ILE A 30 -12.74 16.67 -4.59
C ILE A 30 -11.57 17.65 -4.55
N GLY A 31 -10.87 17.78 -5.67
CA GLY A 31 -9.86 18.84 -5.84
C GLY A 31 -8.42 18.44 -5.62
N TYR A 32 -8.12 17.20 -5.30
CA TYR A 32 -6.73 16.73 -5.16
C TYR A 32 -6.17 16.36 -6.53
N THR A 33 -4.93 16.71 -6.82
CA THR A 33 -4.38 16.55 -8.16
C THR A 33 -3.10 15.70 -8.23
N GLU A 34 -2.55 15.25 -7.12
CA GLU A 34 -1.28 14.53 -7.13
C GLU A 34 -1.42 13.10 -6.66
N HIS A 35 -2.25 12.32 -7.32
CA HIS A 35 -2.56 10.96 -6.88
C HIS A 35 -2.47 9.99 -8.04
N SER A 36 -1.29 9.88 -8.60
CA SER A 36 -1.03 8.99 -9.70
C SER A 36 -0.23 7.79 -9.22
N PHE A 37 0.00 6.83 -10.11
CA PHE A 37 0.91 5.73 -9.82
C PHE A 37 2.30 6.25 -9.45
N ALA A 38 2.73 7.36 -10.01
CA ALA A 38 4.01 7.96 -9.66
C ALA A 38 4.07 8.31 -8.17
N HIS A 39 2.97 8.82 -7.61
CA HIS A 39 2.90 9.16 -6.19
C HIS A 39 3.09 7.91 -5.30
N VAL A 40 2.34 6.84 -5.57
CA VAL A 40 2.43 5.64 -4.73
C VAL A 40 3.74 4.90 -4.95
N GLU A 41 4.30 4.93 -6.17
CA GLU A 41 5.63 4.37 -6.41
C GLU A 41 6.70 5.14 -5.65
N LYS A 42 6.59 6.46 -5.62
CA LYS A 42 7.52 7.29 -4.85
C LYS A 42 7.42 6.99 -3.35
N ALA A 43 6.20 6.82 -2.84
CA ALA A 43 6.00 6.45 -1.44
C ALA A 43 6.65 5.10 -1.14
N ALA A 44 6.52 4.13 -2.06
CA ALA A 44 7.15 2.83 -1.91
C ALA A 44 8.67 2.94 -1.84
N HIS A 45 9.27 3.70 -2.76
CA HIS A 45 10.71 3.88 -2.78
C HIS A 45 11.22 4.61 -1.54
N ASN A 46 10.50 5.62 -1.08
CA ASN A 46 10.91 6.36 0.12
C ASN A 46 10.86 5.47 1.36
N ALA A 47 9.82 4.65 1.50
CA ALA A 47 9.72 3.72 2.61
C ALA A 47 10.87 2.71 2.60
N ALA A 48 11.18 2.18 1.42
CA ALA A 48 12.29 1.24 1.26
C ALA A 48 13.62 1.88 1.63
N MET A 49 13.85 3.10 1.18
CA MET A 49 15.11 3.81 1.43
C MET A 49 15.36 4.00 2.92
N ILE A 50 14.31 4.34 3.67
CA ILE A 50 14.43 4.51 5.12
C ILE A 50 14.89 3.22 5.78
N LEU A 51 14.23 2.10 5.45
CA LEU A 51 14.58 0.82 6.06
C LEU A 51 15.93 0.29 5.60
N GLU A 52 16.29 0.52 4.34
CA GLU A 52 17.61 0.16 3.85
C GLU A 52 18.72 0.92 4.59
N THR A 53 18.49 2.21 4.79
CA THR A 53 19.44 3.04 5.54
C THR A 53 19.63 2.54 6.98
N LEU A 54 18.55 2.00 7.57
CA LEU A 54 18.59 1.45 8.91
C LEU A 54 19.02 -0.02 8.96
N ASN A 55 19.42 -0.57 7.82
CA ASN A 55 19.92 -1.95 7.70
C ASN A 55 18.87 -3.02 8.06
N TYR A 56 17.61 -2.79 7.73
CA TYR A 56 16.58 -3.80 7.91
C TYR A 56 16.76 -4.94 6.90
N PRO A 57 16.29 -6.15 7.24
CA PRO A 57 16.37 -7.27 6.30
C PRO A 57 15.63 -6.99 4.99
N PRO A 58 16.08 -7.56 3.85
CA PRO A 58 15.47 -7.28 2.55
C PRO A 58 13.96 -7.54 2.48
N ARG A 59 13.48 -8.58 3.17
CA ARG A 59 12.04 -8.85 3.14
C ARG A 59 11.25 -7.74 3.82
N GLN A 60 11.76 -7.19 4.91
CA GLN A 60 11.07 -6.09 5.59
C GLN A 60 11.10 -4.82 4.73
N VAL A 61 12.16 -4.60 4.00
CA VAL A 61 12.22 -3.50 3.03
C VAL A 61 11.13 -3.68 1.98
N GLU A 62 10.96 -4.91 1.48
CA GLU A 62 9.93 -5.18 0.48
C GLU A 62 8.53 -4.98 1.04
N LEU A 63 8.27 -5.41 2.28
CA LEU A 63 6.97 -5.19 2.91
C LEU A 63 6.66 -3.70 3.05
N ALA A 64 7.68 -2.90 3.35
CA ALA A 64 7.53 -1.45 3.41
C ALA A 64 7.18 -0.86 2.05
N LYS A 65 7.78 -1.39 0.97
CA LYS A 65 7.40 -0.96 -0.39
C LYS A 65 5.94 -1.25 -0.67
N ILE A 66 5.48 -2.44 -0.31
CA ILE A 66 4.08 -2.83 -0.52
C ILE A 66 3.16 -1.89 0.26
N ALA A 67 3.49 -1.62 1.52
CA ALA A 67 2.70 -0.71 2.34
C ALA A 67 2.63 0.69 1.71
N GLY A 68 3.76 1.20 1.25
CA GLY A 68 3.82 2.52 0.61
C GLY A 68 3.00 2.58 -0.68
N PHE A 69 3.03 1.51 -1.47
CA PHE A 69 2.28 1.45 -2.72
C PHE A 69 0.76 1.42 -2.45
N LEU A 70 0.33 0.79 -1.37
CA LEU A 70 -1.09 0.61 -1.05
C LEU A 70 -1.63 1.67 -0.07
N HIS A 71 -0.80 2.58 0.42
CA HIS A 71 -1.17 3.41 1.57
C HIS A 71 -2.41 4.30 1.36
N ASP A 72 -2.67 4.72 0.13
CA ASP A 72 -3.78 5.61 -0.17
C ASP A 72 -4.99 4.91 -0.82
N ILE A 73 -4.96 3.56 -0.88
CA ILE A 73 -6.01 2.81 -1.58
C ILE A 73 -7.39 3.04 -0.96
N GLY A 74 -7.43 3.38 0.33
CA GLY A 74 -8.68 3.64 1.04
C GLY A 74 -9.45 4.84 0.51
N ASN A 75 -8.82 5.71 -0.25
CA ASN A 75 -9.50 6.85 -0.85
C ASN A 75 -10.58 6.45 -1.86
N VAL A 76 -10.60 5.19 -2.28
CA VAL A 76 -11.69 4.70 -3.12
C VAL A 76 -13.00 4.64 -2.33
N ILE A 77 -12.91 4.52 -1.00
CA ILE A 77 -14.08 4.48 -0.12
C ILE A 77 -14.42 5.89 0.39
N ASN A 78 -13.45 6.54 1.04
CA ASN A 78 -13.66 7.88 1.56
C ASN A 78 -12.31 8.56 1.82
N ARG A 79 -12.31 9.88 1.84
CA ARG A 79 -11.10 10.65 2.19
C ARG A 79 -10.87 10.65 3.69
N ASN A 80 -11.94 10.84 4.47
CA ASN A 80 -11.84 10.78 5.92
C ASN A 80 -11.59 9.33 6.34
N ASP A 81 -10.63 9.12 7.21
CA ASP A 81 -10.26 7.78 7.70
C ASP A 81 -9.79 6.86 6.58
N HIS A 82 -9.24 7.41 5.50
CA HIS A 82 -8.79 6.57 4.39
C HIS A 82 -7.67 5.61 4.81
N ALA A 83 -6.93 5.93 5.86
CA ALA A 83 -5.89 5.03 6.39
C ALA A 83 -6.52 3.74 6.93
N GLN A 84 -7.60 3.85 7.70
CA GLN A 84 -8.30 2.68 8.22
C GLN A 84 -8.97 1.90 7.10
N SER A 85 -9.67 2.59 6.20
CA SER A 85 -10.28 1.95 5.04
C SER A 85 -9.24 1.26 4.18
N GLY A 86 -8.10 1.89 3.99
CA GLY A 86 -7.00 1.32 3.21
C GLY A 86 -6.41 0.09 3.86
N ALA A 87 -6.26 0.09 5.18
CA ALA A 87 -5.74 -1.07 5.89
C ALA A 87 -6.67 -2.28 5.73
N VAL A 88 -7.99 -2.06 5.81
CA VAL A 88 -8.95 -3.14 5.64
C VAL A 88 -8.96 -3.66 4.21
N MET A 89 -8.88 -2.77 3.22
CA MET A 89 -8.80 -3.17 1.82
C MET A 89 -7.52 -3.95 1.54
N ALA A 90 -6.40 -3.47 2.06
CA ALA A 90 -5.12 -4.15 1.88
C ALA A 90 -5.14 -5.54 2.53
N PHE A 91 -5.73 -5.66 3.72
CA PHE A 91 -5.88 -6.96 4.36
C PHE A 91 -6.59 -7.94 3.41
N ARG A 92 -7.74 -7.53 2.87
CA ARG A 92 -8.51 -8.41 2.00
C ARG A 92 -7.71 -8.82 0.77
N LEU A 93 -7.04 -7.87 0.13
CA LEU A 93 -6.26 -8.14 -1.08
C LEU A 93 -5.10 -9.10 -0.79
N LEU A 94 -4.38 -8.85 0.29
CA LEU A 94 -3.19 -9.65 0.63
C LEU A 94 -3.58 -11.03 1.15
N ASP A 95 -4.70 -11.13 1.86
CA ASP A 95 -5.21 -12.41 2.33
C ASP A 95 -5.60 -13.30 1.16
N ARG A 96 -6.23 -12.73 0.13
CA ARG A 96 -6.58 -13.47 -1.08
C ARG A 96 -5.34 -13.95 -1.84
N LEU A 97 -4.23 -13.26 -1.71
CA LEU A 97 -2.97 -13.66 -2.32
C LEU A 97 -2.18 -14.62 -1.42
N GLU A 98 -2.75 -15.01 -0.30
CA GLU A 98 -2.18 -15.98 0.63
C GLU A 98 -0.85 -15.52 1.25
N MET A 99 -0.72 -14.23 1.47
CA MET A 99 0.44 -13.71 2.19
C MET A 99 0.40 -14.18 3.65
N PRO A 100 1.56 -14.52 4.26
CA PRO A 100 1.58 -14.88 5.66
C PRO A 100 1.00 -13.81 6.57
N VAL A 101 0.29 -14.25 7.62
CA VAL A 101 -0.45 -13.34 8.49
C VAL A 101 0.44 -12.29 9.16
N ASP A 102 1.64 -12.70 9.60
CA ASP A 102 2.56 -11.74 10.24
C ASP A 102 2.98 -10.63 9.28
N GLU A 103 3.16 -10.97 8.00
CA GLU A 103 3.50 -9.97 6.98
C GLU A 103 2.32 -9.06 6.68
N ILE A 104 1.11 -9.64 6.59
CA ILE A 104 -0.10 -8.83 6.42
C ILE A 104 -0.23 -7.84 7.57
N CYS A 105 -0.04 -8.30 8.81
CA CYS A 105 -0.13 -7.43 9.98
C CYS A 105 0.85 -6.26 9.90
N SER A 106 2.08 -6.52 9.47
CA SER A 106 3.07 -5.45 9.32
C SER A 106 2.62 -4.41 8.33
N ILE A 107 2.07 -4.85 7.20
CA ILE A 107 1.65 -3.95 6.14
C ILE A 107 0.42 -3.14 6.56
N ILE A 108 -0.62 -3.79 7.08
CA ILE A 108 -1.85 -3.07 7.43
C ILE A 108 -1.65 -2.14 8.62
N SER A 109 -0.76 -2.49 9.54
CA SER A 109 -0.41 -1.60 10.64
C SER A 109 0.25 -0.32 10.12
N ALA A 110 1.16 -0.47 9.17
CA ALA A 110 1.82 0.69 8.56
C ALA A 110 0.81 1.57 7.82
N ILE A 111 -0.11 0.96 7.07
CA ILE A 111 -1.13 1.70 6.34
C ILE A 111 -2.08 2.41 7.30
N GLY A 112 -2.56 1.69 8.33
CA GLY A 112 -3.54 2.23 9.26
C GLY A 112 -3.02 3.41 10.07
N ASN A 113 -1.71 3.52 10.21
CA ASN A 113 -1.10 4.56 11.03
C ASN A 113 -0.45 5.68 10.23
N HIS A 114 -0.49 5.63 8.90
CA HIS A 114 0.25 6.61 8.10
C HIS A 114 -0.34 8.02 8.18
N ASP A 115 -1.58 8.13 8.61
CA ASP A 115 -2.29 9.40 8.70
C ASP A 115 -2.00 10.15 9.99
N GLU A 116 -1.22 9.59 10.85
CA GLU A 116 -1.00 10.11 12.18
C GLU A 116 0.16 11.05 12.21
N GLY A 117 0.36 11.71 11.39
CA GLY A 117 1.48 12.54 11.41
C GLY A 117 1.25 13.96 11.47
#